data_f09234fddf1eacc56e2a3ee22af1fd24
#
_entry.id   f09234fddf1eacc56e2a3ee22af1fd24
#
_cell.length_a   1.000
_cell.length_b   1.000
_cell.length_c   1.000
_cell.angle_alpha   90.00
_cell.angle_beta   90.00
_cell.angle_gamma   90.00
#
_symmetry.space_group_name_H-M   'P 1'
#
loop_
_entity.id
_entity.type
_entity.pdbx_description
1 polymer ?
#
loop_
_entity_poly.entity_id
_entity_poly.type
_entity_poly.pdbx_seq_one_letter_code
_entity_poly.pdbx_strand_id
1 'polypeptide(L)'
;SGQRGGTAVAMMPFVQGLTPQDMRDIGAYFATQKAGAGLADDTVIAEGPNKGMRFYEVGQRLFRGGDAARGVPACLACHGPSGGGNPGPAYPLVAGQFQDYSARRLQEYRTGTTMEKDPALFHIMAQVSNKLTDEEIQALATFLQGLHDRADDAAATTTPAAAPAA
;
A
#
# COMPACT_ATOMS: atom_id res chain seq x y z
N SER A 1 -12.27 20.15 -3.60
CA SER A 1 -12.91 19.90 -4.91
C SER A 1 -13.68 18.59 -4.97
N GLY A 2 -14.21 17.93 -3.98
CA GLY A 2 -15.14 16.79 -4.05
C GLY A 2 -14.82 15.68 -5.11
N GLN A 3 -13.57 15.59 -5.54
CA GLN A 3 -13.17 14.75 -6.67
C GLN A 3 -12.88 13.28 -6.26
N ARG A 4 -12.65 13.06 -4.98
CA ARG A 4 -12.55 11.72 -4.40
C ARG A 4 -13.86 11.42 -3.67
N GLY A 5 -14.49 10.30 -4.02
CA GLY A 5 -15.66 9.79 -3.33
C GLY A 5 -15.30 8.91 -2.12
N GLY A 6 -16.27 8.19 -1.61
CA GLY A 6 -16.09 7.26 -0.50
C GLY A 6 -15.68 7.95 0.80
N THR A 7 -14.71 7.39 1.52
CA THR A 7 -14.25 7.90 2.83
C THR A 7 -13.61 9.29 2.76
N ALA A 8 -13.22 9.77 1.58
CA ALA A 8 -12.70 11.12 1.40
C ALA A 8 -13.74 12.19 1.73
N VAL A 9 -15.03 11.89 1.70
CA VAL A 9 -16.11 12.78 2.11
C VAL A 9 -15.95 13.25 3.56
N ALA A 10 -15.41 12.39 4.44
CA ALA A 10 -15.16 12.74 5.84
C ALA A 10 -14.15 13.90 6.00
N MET A 11 -13.27 14.10 5.02
CA MET A 11 -12.30 15.21 5.05
C MET A 11 -12.86 16.55 4.52
N MET A 12 -14.02 16.53 3.89
CA MET A 12 -14.60 17.76 3.28
C MET A 12 -14.75 18.92 4.25
N PRO A 13 -15.29 18.76 5.48
CA PRO A 13 -15.41 19.86 6.43
C PRO A 13 -14.07 20.50 6.80
N PHE A 14 -13.00 19.69 6.86
CA PHE A 14 -11.67 20.13 7.27
C PHE A 14 -10.92 20.89 6.17
N VAL A 15 -11.26 20.64 4.90
CA VAL A 15 -10.55 21.24 3.76
C VAL A 15 -11.26 22.45 3.17
N GLN A 16 -12.50 22.73 3.56
CA GLN A 16 -13.30 23.84 3.00
C GLN A 16 -12.68 25.22 3.24
N GLY A 17 -11.97 25.38 4.36
CA GLY A 17 -11.32 26.64 4.73
C GLY A 17 -9.88 26.79 4.21
N LEU A 18 -9.32 25.75 3.57
CA LEU A 18 -7.94 25.78 3.10
C LEU A 18 -7.83 26.52 1.76
N THR A 19 -6.88 27.45 1.69
CA THR A 19 -6.50 28.09 0.42
C THR A 19 -5.66 27.12 -0.44
N PRO A 20 -5.53 27.37 -1.74
CA PRO A 20 -4.60 26.61 -2.58
C PRO A 20 -3.16 26.65 -2.09
N GLN A 21 -2.75 27.73 -1.39
CA GLN A 21 -1.41 27.81 -0.80
C GLN A 21 -1.30 26.89 0.40
N ASP A 22 -2.27 26.89 1.32
CA ASP A 22 -2.28 25.98 2.47
C ASP A 22 -2.18 24.51 2.02
N MET A 23 -2.89 24.13 0.95
CA MET A 23 -2.83 22.78 0.41
C MET A 23 -1.44 22.42 -0.12
N ARG A 24 -0.73 23.39 -0.77
CA ARG A 24 0.65 23.18 -1.23
C ARG A 24 1.61 23.04 -0.06
N ASP A 25 1.47 23.88 0.96
CA ASP A 25 2.35 23.88 2.13
C ASP A 25 2.18 22.60 2.95
N ILE A 26 0.95 22.16 3.16
CA ILE A 26 0.63 20.88 3.80
C ILE A 26 1.22 19.71 2.96
N GLY A 27 1.05 19.75 1.65
CA GLY A 27 1.61 18.75 0.75
C GLY A 27 3.14 18.70 0.82
N ALA A 28 3.80 19.86 0.80
CA ALA A 28 5.24 19.99 0.93
C ALA A 28 5.73 19.46 2.28
N TYR A 29 5.03 19.78 3.37
CA TYR A 29 5.37 19.24 4.69
C TYR A 29 5.29 17.71 4.72
N PHE A 30 4.17 17.13 4.26
CA PHE A 30 4.04 15.67 4.24
C PHE A 30 5.02 14.98 3.30
N ALA A 31 5.45 15.63 2.22
CA ALA A 31 6.48 15.09 1.33
C ALA A 31 7.84 14.93 2.01
N THR A 32 8.10 15.65 3.11
CA THR A 32 9.33 15.49 3.92
C THR A 32 9.21 14.40 4.97
N GLN A 33 8.00 13.90 5.23
CA GLN A 33 7.76 12.87 6.23
C GLN A 33 8.03 11.49 5.65
N LYS A 34 8.64 10.62 6.44
CA LYS A 34 8.80 9.20 6.10
C LYS A 34 7.71 8.40 6.79
N ALA A 35 6.98 7.62 6.03
CA ALA A 35 6.11 6.60 6.61
C ALA A 35 6.99 5.49 7.19
N GLY A 36 6.85 5.21 8.47
CA GLY A 36 7.48 4.05 9.08
C GLY A 36 6.80 2.76 8.61
N ALA A 37 7.56 1.67 8.54
CA ALA A 37 6.98 0.36 8.34
C ALA A 37 6.15 -0.04 9.57
N GLY A 38 4.96 -0.60 9.33
CA GLY A 38 4.19 -1.30 10.34
C GLY A 38 4.69 -2.73 10.55
N LEU A 39 4.09 -3.42 11.50
CA LEU A 39 4.34 -4.86 11.68
C LEU A 39 3.49 -5.65 10.68
N ALA A 40 4.12 -6.58 9.97
CA ALA A 40 3.41 -7.55 9.16
C ALA A 40 2.77 -8.62 10.05
N ASP A 41 1.60 -9.12 9.66
CA ASP A 41 0.93 -10.24 10.33
C ASP A 41 1.71 -11.53 10.10
N ASP A 42 2.18 -12.16 11.17
CA ASP A 42 2.94 -13.41 11.16
C ASP A 42 2.07 -14.65 11.46
N THR A 43 0.75 -14.48 11.47
CA THR A 43 -0.20 -15.58 11.64
C THR A 43 0.01 -16.64 10.57
N VAL A 44 -0.03 -17.90 11.02
CA VAL A 44 0.11 -19.06 10.13
C VAL A 44 -1.24 -19.39 9.51
N ILE A 45 -1.25 -19.59 8.19
CA ILE A 45 -2.44 -19.97 7.44
C ILE A 45 -2.81 -21.42 7.82
N ALA A 46 -4.03 -21.60 8.32
CA ALA A 46 -4.49 -22.88 8.87
C ALA A 46 -4.97 -23.85 7.80
N GLU A 47 -5.48 -23.38 6.67
CA GLU A 47 -6.13 -24.18 5.64
C GLU A 47 -5.79 -23.65 4.23
N GLY A 48 -6.13 -24.43 3.22
CA GLY A 48 -5.98 -24.03 1.81
C GLY A 48 -4.60 -24.30 1.21
N PRO A 49 -4.35 -23.76 0.00
CA PRO A 49 -3.13 -24.02 -0.78
C PRO A 49 -1.85 -23.53 -0.10
N ASN A 50 -1.96 -22.50 0.75
CA ASN A 50 -0.82 -21.90 1.44
C ASN A 50 -0.73 -22.34 2.92
N LYS A 51 -1.42 -23.42 3.31
CA LYS A 51 -1.40 -23.96 4.68
C LYS A 51 0.03 -24.12 5.20
N GLY A 52 0.27 -23.62 6.41
CA GLY A 52 1.56 -23.69 7.09
C GLY A 52 2.51 -22.53 6.77
N MET A 53 2.21 -21.72 5.75
CA MET A 53 2.92 -20.48 5.49
C MET A 53 2.34 -19.34 6.35
N ARG A 54 3.15 -18.31 6.60
CA ARG A 54 2.65 -17.07 7.23
C ARG A 54 2.06 -16.16 6.18
N PHE A 55 1.10 -15.33 6.57
CA PHE A 55 0.47 -14.38 5.64
C PHE A 55 1.50 -13.51 4.93
N TYR A 56 2.45 -12.92 5.66
CA TYR A 56 3.46 -12.08 5.01
C TYR A 56 4.37 -12.84 4.03
N GLU A 57 4.61 -14.14 4.23
CA GLU A 57 5.43 -14.96 3.31
C GLU A 57 4.72 -15.17 1.97
N VAL A 58 3.41 -15.41 2.00
CA VAL A 58 2.58 -15.49 0.79
C VAL A 58 2.56 -14.14 0.08
N GLY A 59 2.37 -13.06 0.82
CA GLY A 59 2.43 -11.70 0.28
C GLY A 59 3.77 -11.37 -0.35
N GLN A 60 4.87 -11.72 0.31
CA GLN A 60 6.23 -11.55 -0.20
C GLN A 60 6.45 -12.29 -1.52
N ARG A 61 6.02 -13.55 -1.57
CA ARG A 61 6.14 -14.39 -2.78
C ARG A 61 5.40 -13.75 -3.95
N LEU A 62 4.15 -13.34 -3.75
CA LEU A 62 3.34 -12.70 -4.78
C LEU A 62 3.89 -11.33 -5.19
N PHE A 63 4.30 -10.51 -4.22
CA PHE A 63 4.87 -9.21 -4.50
C PHE A 63 6.12 -9.30 -5.37
N ARG A 64 7.02 -10.26 -5.06
CA ARG A 64 8.31 -10.42 -5.74
C ARG A 64 8.26 -11.26 -6.99
N GLY A 65 7.47 -12.32 -7.01
CA GLY A 65 7.43 -13.32 -8.09
C GLY A 65 6.14 -13.34 -8.89
N GLY A 66 5.05 -12.83 -8.34
CA GLY A 66 3.73 -13.03 -8.91
C GLY A 66 3.31 -14.50 -8.94
N ASP A 67 2.44 -14.83 -9.89
CA ASP A 67 2.05 -16.20 -10.22
C ASP A 67 1.86 -16.31 -11.75
N ALA A 68 2.91 -16.71 -12.42
CA ALA A 68 2.92 -16.79 -13.89
C ALA A 68 1.89 -17.81 -14.43
N ALA A 69 1.62 -18.89 -13.70
CA ALA A 69 0.66 -19.91 -14.12
C ALA A 69 -0.78 -19.36 -14.17
N ARG A 70 -1.09 -18.44 -13.26
CA ARG A 70 -2.38 -17.73 -13.24
C ARG A 70 -2.35 -16.39 -13.96
N GLY A 71 -1.19 -15.97 -14.47
CA GLY A 71 -0.99 -14.69 -15.11
C GLY A 71 -1.13 -13.51 -14.14
N VAL A 72 -0.69 -13.67 -12.90
CA VAL A 72 -0.57 -12.59 -11.91
C VAL A 72 0.86 -12.04 -11.98
N PRO A 73 1.06 -10.80 -12.43
CA PRO A 73 2.40 -10.22 -12.50
C PRO A 73 2.96 -9.93 -11.10
N ALA A 74 4.29 -9.88 -11.01
CA ALA A 74 4.96 -9.46 -9.79
C ALA A 74 4.72 -7.96 -9.54
N CYS A 75 4.23 -7.60 -8.35
CA CYS A 75 3.91 -6.21 -8.00
C CYS A 75 5.15 -5.30 -8.05
N LEU A 76 6.33 -5.85 -7.70
CA LEU A 76 7.59 -5.13 -7.73
C LEU A 76 7.96 -4.60 -9.13
N ALA A 77 7.46 -5.20 -10.20
CA ALA A 77 7.77 -4.78 -11.57
C ALA A 77 7.31 -3.33 -11.84
N CYS A 78 6.20 -2.92 -11.24
CA CYS A 78 5.67 -1.57 -11.35
C CYS A 78 5.96 -0.73 -10.11
N HIS A 79 5.82 -1.31 -8.90
CA HIS A 79 5.96 -0.57 -7.64
C HIS A 79 7.40 -0.55 -7.08
N GLY A 80 8.35 -1.18 -7.75
CA GLY A 80 9.74 -1.27 -7.32
C GLY A 80 9.98 -2.31 -6.21
N PRO A 81 11.23 -2.72 -5.99
CA PRO A 81 11.59 -3.82 -5.08
C PRO A 81 11.30 -3.50 -3.61
N SER A 82 11.39 -2.23 -3.21
CA SER A 82 11.03 -1.74 -1.87
C SER A 82 9.62 -1.12 -1.80
N GLY A 83 8.83 -1.23 -2.88
CA GLY A 83 7.48 -0.66 -2.91
C GLY A 83 7.44 0.87 -2.98
N GLY A 84 8.55 1.51 -3.34
CA GLY A 84 8.69 2.97 -3.39
C GLY A 84 7.90 3.65 -4.51
N GLY A 85 7.34 2.88 -5.43
CA GLY A 85 6.60 3.39 -6.58
C GLY A 85 7.51 3.86 -7.73
N ASN A 86 6.88 4.38 -8.76
CA ASN A 86 7.55 5.02 -9.90
C ASN A 86 6.75 6.26 -10.34
N PRO A 87 7.26 7.46 -10.11
CA PRO A 87 6.52 8.69 -10.40
C PRO A 87 6.32 8.95 -11.91
N GLY A 88 7.19 8.43 -12.78
CA GLY A 88 7.08 8.61 -14.22
C GLY A 88 5.75 8.11 -14.78
N PRO A 89 5.40 6.81 -14.62
CA PRO A 89 4.10 6.28 -15.01
C PRO A 89 3.03 6.44 -13.93
N ALA A 90 3.27 7.23 -12.89
CA ALA A 90 2.37 7.48 -11.76
C ALA A 90 2.03 6.21 -10.93
N TYR A 91 2.94 5.24 -10.87
CA TYR A 91 2.76 4.08 -9.98
C TYR A 91 3.03 4.48 -8.53
N PRO A 92 2.06 4.33 -7.62
CA PRO A 92 2.18 4.86 -6.27
C PRO A 92 3.18 4.08 -5.41
N LEU A 93 3.71 4.78 -4.39
CA LEU A 93 4.35 4.16 -3.25
C LEU A 93 3.31 3.30 -2.53
N VAL A 94 3.67 2.06 -2.21
CA VAL A 94 2.82 1.09 -1.51
C VAL A 94 3.47 0.55 -0.23
N ALA A 95 4.76 0.80 -0.03
CA ALA A 95 5.49 0.40 1.17
C ALA A 95 4.98 1.16 2.41
N GLY A 96 4.88 0.47 3.54
CA GLY A 96 4.42 1.04 4.80
C GLY A 96 2.94 1.44 4.84
N GLN A 97 2.17 1.08 3.81
CA GLN A 97 0.75 1.42 3.75
C GLN A 97 -0.06 0.53 4.69
N PHE A 98 -1.02 1.11 5.38
CA PHE A 98 -1.89 0.36 6.29
C PHE A 98 -2.55 -0.83 5.61
N GLN A 99 -2.53 -1.98 6.31
CA GLN A 99 -3.08 -3.26 5.82
C GLN A 99 -4.54 -3.11 5.36
N ASP A 100 -5.40 -2.53 6.19
CA ASP A 100 -6.83 -2.39 5.86
C ASP A 100 -7.07 -1.52 4.62
N TYR A 101 -6.26 -0.48 4.44
CA TYR A 101 -6.34 0.36 3.25
C TYR A 101 -5.91 -0.43 2.02
N SER A 102 -4.78 -1.13 2.09
CA SER A 102 -4.24 -1.93 0.97
C SER A 102 -5.20 -3.06 0.58
N ALA A 103 -5.74 -3.79 1.57
CA ALA A 103 -6.71 -4.86 1.34
C ALA A 103 -7.97 -4.33 0.65
N ARG A 104 -8.56 -3.25 1.18
CA ARG A 104 -9.72 -2.62 0.57
C ARG A 104 -9.45 -2.15 -0.86
N ARG A 105 -8.31 -1.52 -1.13
CA ARG A 105 -7.96 -1.06 -2.49
C ARG A 105 -7.82 -2.23 -3.46
N LEU A 106 -7.17 -3.32 -3.06
CA LEU A 106 -7.05 -4.51 -3.90
C LEU A 106 -8.43 -5.16 -4.17
N GLN A 107 -9.33 -5.16 -3.19
CA GLN A 107 -10.72 -5.63 -3.36
C GLN A 107 -11.51 -4.73 -4.32
N GLU A 108 -11.39 -3.42 -4.20
CA GLU A 108 -12.02 -2.44 -5.11
C GLU A 108 -11.54 -2.64 -6.55
N TYR A 109 -10.23 -2.83 -6.76
CA TYR A 109 -9.66 -3.16 -8.07
C TYR A 109 -10.21 -4.50 -8.60
N ARG A 110 -10.25 -5.54 -7.78
CA ARG A 110 -10.75 -6.87 -8.17
C ARG A 110 -12.23 -6.85 -8.57
N THR A 111 -13.03 -6.11 -7.85
CA THR A 111 -14.48 -5.98 -8.13
C THR A 111 -14.81 -4.99 -9.23
N GLY A 112 -13.83 -4.24 -9.71
CA GLY A 112 -14.04 -3.21 -10.72
C GLY A 112 -14.74 -1.95 -10.17
N THR A 113 -14.85 -1.81 -8.85
CA THR A 113 -15.50 -0.67 -8.20
C THR A 113 -14.50 0.47 -8.05
N THR A 114 -14.73 1.57 -8.75
CA THR A 114 -13.88 2.75 -8.63
C THR A 114 -14.68 4.03 -8.49
N MET A 115 -14.13 4.98 -7.73
CA MET A 115 -14.52 6.38 -7.72
C MET A 115 -13.40 7.28 -8.27
N GLU A 116 -12.39 6.69 -8.89
CA GLU A 116 -11.26 7.42 -9.47
C GLU A 116 -11.63 8.04 -10.80
N LYS A 117 -11.03 9.21 -11.08
CA LYS A 117 -11.29 9.93 -12.33
C LYS A 117 -10.51 9.41 -13.52
N ASP A 118 -9.36 8.75 -13.28
CA ASP A 118 -8.55 8.15 -14.33
C ASP A 118 -8.84 6.64 -14.42
N PRO A 119 -9.72 6.24 -15.33
CA PRO A 119 -10.05 4.83 -15.51
C PRO A 119 -8.87 4.02 -16.08
N ALA A 120 -7.90 4.64 -16.75
CA ALA A 120 -6.77 3.92 -17.35
C ALA A 120 -5.87 3.33 -16.28
N LEU A 121 -5.44 4.12 -15.28
CA LEU A 121 -4.63 3.63 -14.16
C LEU A 121 -5.40 2.63 -13.31
N PHE A 122 -6.69 2.85 -13.10
CA PHE A 122 -7.54 1.90 -12.39
C PHE A 122 -7.60 0.55 -13.12
N HIS A 123 -7.75 0.53 -14.44
CA HIS A 123 -7.83 -0.70 -15.23
C HIS A 123 -6.55 -1.54 -15.15
N ILE A 124 -5.38 -0.92 -15.08
CA ILE A 124 -4.11 -1.66 -14.89
C ILE A 124 -4.19 -2.50 -13.60
N MET A 125 -4.51 -1.86 -12.48
CA MET A 125 -4.60 -2.57 -11.21
C MET A 125 -5.78 -3.52 -11.13
N ALA A 126 -6.89 -3.22 -11.79
CA ALA A 126 -8.02 -4.14 -11.89
C ALA A 126 -7.64 -5.44 -12.61
N GLN A 127 -6.86 -5.37 -13.70
CA GLN A 127 -6.35 -6.55 -14.40
C GLN A 127 -5.37 -7.36 -13.56
N VAL A 128 -4.54 -6.71 -12.75
CA VAL A 128 -3.62 -7.38 -11.82
C VAL A 128 -4.39 -8.09 -10.70
N SER A 129 -5.38 -7.42 -10.13
CA SER A 129 -6.07 -7.87 -8.90
C SER A 129 -7.20 -8.86 -9.16
N ASN A 130 -7.73 -8.97 -10.36
CA ASN A 130 -8.92 -9.77 -10.67
C ASN A 130 -8.76 -11.28 -10.39
N LYS A 131 -7.52 -11.75 -10.33
CA LYS A 131 -7.17 -13.17 -10.09
C LYS A 131 -6.73 -13.46 -8.66
N LEU A 132 -6.63 -12.44 -7.82
CA LEU A 132 -6.23 -12.61 -6.43
C LEU A 132 -7.38 -13.18 -5.60
N THR A 133 -7.08 -14.13 -4.72
CA THR A 133 -8.02 -14.62 -3.71
C THR A 133 -8.09 -13.65 -2.52
N ASP A 134 -9.09 -13.82 -1.63
CA ASP A 134 -9.17 -13.01 -0.41
C ASP A 134 -7.96 -13.22 0.49
N GLU A 135 -7.49 -14.46 0.62
CA GLU A 135 -6.27 -14.80 1.37
C GLU A 135 -5.05 -14.07 0.81
N GLU A 136 -4.88 -14.07 -0.51
CA GLU A 136 -3.75 -13.40 -1.17
C GLU A 136 -3.82 -11.88 -1.06
N ILE A 137 -5.01 -11.31 -1.08
CA ILE A 137 -5.21 -9.88 -0.82
C ILE A 137 -4.78 -9.51 0.60
N GLN A 138 -5.19 -10.30 1.60
CA GLN A 138 -4.75 -10.09 2.98
C GLN A 138 -3.24 -10.28 3.13
N ALA A 139 -2.69 -11.31 2.50
CA ALA A 139 -1.26 -11.60 2.50
C ALA A 139 -0.42 -10.46 1.88
N LEU A 140 -0.84 -9.94 0.73
CA LEU A 140 -0.20 -8.79 0.10
C LEU A 140 -0.33 -7.54 0.97
N ALA A 141 -1.51 -7.28 1.52
CA ALA A 141 -1.77 -6.10 2.34
C ALA A 141 -0.89 -6.05 3.59
N THR A 142 -0.77 -7.18 4.30
CA THR A 142 0.10 -7.25 5.48
C THR A 142 1.58 -7.17 5.12
N PHE A 143 2.00 -7.80 4.01
CA PHE A 143 3.37 -7.67 3.52
C PHE A 143 3.73 -6.22 3.19
N LEU A 144 2.84 -5.50 2.50
CA LEU A 144 3.03 -4.08 2.14
C LEU A 144 3.14 -3.18 3.37
N GLN A 145 2.41 -3.48 4.45
CA GLN A 145 2.50 -2.74 5.71
C GLN A 145 3.90 -2.84 6.33
N GLY A 146 4.53 -4.01 6.26
CA GLY A 146 5.89 -4.23 6.75
C GLY A 146 7.00 -3.91 5.75
N LEU A 147 6.65 -3.67 4.49
CA LEU A 147 7.63 -3.41 3.43
C LEU A 147 8.26 -2.02 3.60
N HIS A 148 9.59 -1.97 3.56
CA HIS A 148 10.36 -0.74 3.66
C HIS A 148 11.70 -0.86 2.93
N ASP A 149 12.43 0.24 2.78
CA ASP A 149 13.80 0.21 2.27
C ASP A 149 14.77 -0.21 3.39
N ARG A 150 15.68 -1.11 3.09
CA ARG A 150 16.73 -1.56 4.04
C ARG A 150 17.62 -0.43 4.55
N ALA A 151 17.76 0.65 3.78
CA ALA A 151 18.46 1.84 4.23
C ALA A 151 17.80 2.49 5.45
N ASP A 152 16.49 2.31 5.61
CA ASP A 152 15.75 2.84 6.76
C ASP A 152 16.05 2.07 8.06
N ASP A 153 16.39 0.78 7.99
CA ASP A 153 16.81 -0.04 9.14
C ASP A 153 18.09 0.52 9.78
N ALA A 154 19.06 0.91 8.94
CA ALA A 154 20.33 1.49 9.40
C ALA A 154 20.12 2.85 10.08
N ALA A 155 19.17 3.64 9.60
CA ALA A 155 18.82 4.94 10.19
C ALA A 155 18.09 4.78 11.53
N ALA A 156 17.23 3.77 11.68
CA ALA A 156 16.49 3.51 12.91
C ALA A 156 17.41 3.09 14.07
N THR A 157 18.48 2.36 13.78
CA THR A 157 19.46 1.92 14.79
C THR A 157 20.35 3.04 15.31
N THR A 158 20.43 4.18 14.62
CA THR A 158 21.25 5.33 15.00
C THR A 158 20.48 6.43 15.74
N THR A 159 19.16 6.34 15.83
CA THR A 159 18.34 7.30 16.58
C THR A 159 18.29 6.88 18.06
N PRO A 160 18.87 7.64 19.01
CA PRO A 160 18.73 7.32 20.43
C PRO A 160 17.26 7.40 20.82
N ALA A 161 16.79 6.40 21.58
CA ALA A 161 15.44 6.39 22.12
C ALA A 161 15.18 7.73 22.86
N ALA A 162 14.12 8.42 22.46
CA ALA A 162 13.71 9.63 23.16
C ALA A 162 13.49 9.29 24.64
N ALA A 163 14.17 10.02 25.53
CA ALA A 163 13.98 9.84 26.96
C ALA A 163 12.52 10.11 27.31
N PRO A 164 11.91 9.32 28.24
CA PRO A 164 10.57 9.58 28.68
C PRO A 164 10.50 10.99 29.28
N ALA A 165 9.52 11.77 28.83
CA ALA A 165 9.23 13.07 29.41
C ALA A 165 8.84 12.88 30.88
N ALA A 166 9.52 13.59 31.77
CA ALA A 166 9.25 13.63 33.21
C ALA A 166 7.97 14.40 33.52
#